data_40e89eff632f884057524fed14a18f96
#
_entry.id   40e89eff632f884057524fed14a18f96
#
_cell.length_a   1.000
_cell.length_b   1.000
_cell.length_c   1.000
_cell.angle_alpha   90.00
_cell.angle_beta   90.00
_cell.angle_gamma   90.00
#
_symmetry.space_group_name_H-M   'P 1'
#
loop_
_entity.id
_entity.type
_entity.pdbx_description
1 polymer ?
#
loop_
_entity_poly.entity_id
_entity_poly.type
_entity_poly.pdbx_seq_one_letter_code
_entity_poly.pdbx_strand_id
1 'polypeptide(L)'
;MLLNVDARGDACPLPVVKAKKAIAALNGAGEVEVLVDNEIAVQNLTKMAQQKGYGSSAEKLAEREYRVRFTVGGASAAAEEPAVCTPDARTDTVVAIAADTMGEGAEELGKTLLKAFVFSLTQQEKLPKTILFYNGGAHLTCEGSPMLEDLKVLEAEGVEILTCGTCLNFYGLTEKLRIGTVTNMYVIAEKMLNAGNVVKP
;
A
#
# COMPACT_ATOMS: atom_id res chain seq x y z
N MET A 1 -27.63 5.30 7.33
CA MET A 1 -27.03 6.30 8.26
C MET A 1 -25.81 6.87 7.58
N LEU A 2 -25.64 8.21 7.58
CA LEU A 2 -24.45 8.88 7.03
C LEU A 2 -23.63 9.46 8.18
N LEU A 3 -22.36 9.13 8.25
CA LEU A 3 -21.41 9.69 9.20
C LEU A 3 -20.39 10.57 8.46
N ASN A 4 -20.13 11.77 8.98
CA ASN A 4 -19.17 12.70 8.42
C ASN A 4 -17.91 12.74 9.26
N VAL A 5 -16.75 12.67 8.62
CA VAL A 5 -15.42 12.68 9.23
C VAL A 5 -14.61 13.81 8.61
N ASP A 6 -14.12 14.74 9.40
CA ASP A 6 -13.15 15.72 8.96
C ASP A 6 -11.73 15.22 9.31
N ALA A 7 -10.94 15.03 8.27
CA ALA A 7 -9.56 14.59 8.35
C ALA A 7 -8.61 15.54 7.55
N ARG A 8 -9.05 16.77 7.32
CA ARG A 8 -8.20 17.81 6.71
C ARG A 8 -7.11 18.21 7.70
N GLY A 9 -5.89 18.38 7.20
CA GLY A 9 -4.71 18.65 8.02
C GLY A 9 -4.14 17.45 8.78
N ASP A 10 -4.79 16.27 8.69
CA ASP A 10 -4.27 15.07 9.34
C ASP A 10 -3.12 14.45 8.53
N ALA A 11 -2.04 14.12 9.21
CA ALA A 11 -0.95 13.35 8.63
C ALA A 11 -1.33 11.85 8.54
N CYS A 12 -0.75 11.17 7.55
CA CYS A 12 -0.84 9.70 7.47
C CYS A 12 -0.33 9.05 8.79
N PRO A 13 -1.06 8.08 9.37
CA PRO A 13 -2.21 7.35 8.84
C PRO A 13 -3.59 7.84 9.34
N LEU A 14 -3.68 9.00 9.99
CA LEU A 14 -4.87 9.47 10.73
C LEU A 14 -6.16 9.47 9.89
N PRO A 15 -6.19 9.92 8.61
CA PRO A 15 -7.41 9.88 7.82
C PRO A 15 -7.99 8.46 7.69
N VAL A 16 -7.13 7.46 7.48
CA VAL A 16 -7.54 6.05 7.36
C VAL A 16 -8.05 5.51 8.71
N VAL A 17 -7.39 5.87 9.81
CA VAL A 17 -7.81 5.46 11.16
C VAL A 17 -9.17 6.06 11.53
N LYS A 18 -9.38 7.36 11.24
CA LYS A 18 -10.67 8.03 11.48
C LYS A 18 -11.79 7.40 10.64
N ALA A 19 -11.53 7.14 9.36
CA ALA A 19 -12.48 6.47 8.48
C ALA A 19 -12.88 5.08 9.02
N LYS A 20 -11.91 4.26 9.45
CA LYS A 20 -12.19 2.93 10.03
C LYS A 20 -13.03 3.01 11.30
N LYS A 21 -12.75 3.95 12.20
CA LYS A 21 -13.53 4.16 13.41
C LYS A 21 -14.97 4.55 13.08
N ALA A 22 -15.18 5.43 12.11
CA ALA A 22 -16.52 5.82 11.67
C ALA A 22 -17.27 4.66 11.01
N ILE A 23 -16.60 3.86 10.18
CA ILE A 23 -17.19 2.66 9.58
C ILE A 23 -17.60 1.65 10.66
N ALA A 24 -16.75 1.42 11.66
CA ALA A 24 -17.08 0.53 12.79
C ALA A 24 -18.28 1.04 13.61
N ALA A 25 -18.41 2.35 13.74
CA ALA A 25 -19.55 2.97 14.47
C ALA A 25 -20.91 2.84 13.73
N LEU A 26 -20.91 2.50 12.43
CA LEU A 26 -22.16 2.25 11.69
C LEU A 26 -22.92 1.01 12.20
N ASN A 27 -22.25 0.07 12.85
CA ASN A 27 -22.84 -1.20 13.33
C ASN A 27 -23.66 -1.94 12.25
N GLY A 28 -23.26 -1.85 10.98
CA GLY A 28 -23.97 -2.46 9.86
C GLY A 28 -23.86 -1.64 8.57
N ALA A 29 -24.93 -1.62 7.78
CA ALA A 29 -24.98 -0.90 6.51
C ALA A 29 -25.12 0.62 6.71
N GLY A 30 -24.41 1.40 5.90
CA GLY A 30 -24.49 2.85 5.91
C GLY A 30 -23.41 3.50 5.05
N GLU A 31 -23.31 4.81 5.16
CA GLU A 31 -22.32 5.60 4.43
C GLU A 31 -21.43 6.39 5.38
N VAL A 32 -20.15 6.50 5.02
CA VAL A 32 -19.18 7.37 5.70
C VAL A 32 -18.59 8.32 4.67
N GLU A 33 -18.63 9.60 4.98
CA GLU A 33 -18.06 10.65 4.16
C GLU A 33 -16.82 11.22 4.88
N VAL A 34 -15.68 11.22 4.21
CA VAL A 34 -14.41 11.68 4.77
C VAL A 34 -13.89 12.85 3.94
N LEU A 35 -13.66 13.99 4.59
CA LEU A 35 -13.03 15.15 3.99
C LEU A 35 -11.52 15.11 4.24
N VAL A 36 -10.72 15.30 3.18
CA VAL A 36 -9.26 15.36 3.23
C VAL A 36 -8.73 16.49 2.35
N ASP A 37 -7.49 16.90 2.54
CA ASP A 37 -6.87 18.05 1.88
C ASP A 37 -5.78 17.70 0.87
N ASN A 38 -5.55 16.42 0.62
CA ASN A 38 -4.52 15.96 -0.31
C ASN A 38 -4.90 14.67 -1.05
N GLU A 39 -4.35 14.49 -2.25
CA GLU A 39 -4.64 13.35 -3.12
C GLU A 39 -4.13 12.01 -2.57
N ILE A 40 -3.04 12.03 -1.80
CA ILE A 40 -2.49 10.82 -1.18
C ILE A 40 -3.49 10.25 -0.17
N ALA A 41 -4.13 11.11 0.61
CA ALA A 41 -5.17 10.67 1.54
C ALA A 41 -6.38 10.07 0.78
N VAL A 42 -6.78 10.65 -0.37
CA VAL A 42 -7.82 10.09 -1.24
C VAL A 42 -7.45 8.68 -1.71
N GLN A 43 -6.24 8.52 -2.26
CA GLN A 43 -5.75 7.22 -2.73
C GLN A 43 -5.73 6.17 -1.61
N ASN A 44 -5.23 6.55 -0.43
CA ASN A 44 -5.16 5.66 0.73
C ASN A 44 -6.55 5.22 1.21
N LEU A 45 -7.52 6.14 1.24
CA LEU A 45 -8.90 5.84 1.62
C LEU A 45 -9.58 4.94 0.59
N THR A 46 -9.43 5.24 -0.70
CA THR A 46 -10.00 4.42 -1.80
C THR A 46 -9.40 3.01 -1.79
N LYS A 47 -8.10 2.89 -1.59
CA LYS A 47 -7.43 1.58 -1.48
C LYS A 47 -7.95 0.79 -0.27
N MET A 48 -8.13 1.44 0.89
CA MET A 48 -8.72 0.79 2.06
C MET A 48 -10.13 0.27 1.76
N ALA A 49 -10.95 1.05 1.04
CA ALA A 49 -12.29 0.63 0.64
C ALA A 49 -12.25 -0.65 -0.22
N GLN A 50 -11.42 -0.67 -1.24
CA GLN A 50 -11.23 -1.83 -2.11
C GLN A 50 -10.80 -3.07 -1.34
N GLN A 51 -9.81 -2.94 -0.44
CA GLN A 51 -9.31 -4.06 0.38
C GLN A 51 -10.37 -4.64 1.33
N LYS A 52 -11.32 -3.82 1.78
CA LYS A 52 -12.40 -4.23 2.68
C LYS A 52 -13.72 -4.55 1.96
N GLY A 53 -13.75 -4.48 0.63
CA GLY A 53 -14.95 -4.76 -0.17
C GLY A 53 -16.04 -3.70 -0.01
N TYR A 54 -15.68 -2.46 0.35
CA TYR A 54 -16.64 -1.35 0.45
C TYR A 54 -16.75 -0.63 -0.89
N GLY A 55 -17.96 -0.17 -1.23
CA GLY A 55 -18.12 0.80 -2.30
C GLY A 55 -17.43 2.11 -1.93
N SER A 56 -16.75 2.73 -2.89
CA SER A 56 -16.15 4.05 -2.66
C SER A 56 -16.28 4.95 -3.88
N SER A 57 -16.44 6.24 -3.62
CA SER A 57 -16.36 7.30 -4.62
C SER A 57 -15.53 8.45 -4.06
N ALA A 58 -14.76 9.09 -4.91
CA ALA A 58 -13.96 10.25 -4.55
C ALA A 58 -14.32 11.43 -5.45
N GLU A 59 -14.45 12.61 -4.86
CA GLU A 59 -14.81 13.86 -5.53
C GLU A 59 -13.86 14.97 -5.08
N LYS A 60 -13.39 15.78 -6.03
CA LYS A 60 -12.62 16.99 -5.73
C LYS A 60 -13.55 18.16 -5.58
N LEU A 61 -13.64 18.75 -4.40
CA LEU A 61 -14.50 19.88 -4.08
C LEU A 61 -13.84 21.24 -4.37
N ALA A 62 -12.51 21.34 -4.08
CA ALA A 62 -11.71 22.53 -4.30
C ALA A 62 -10.24 22.14 -4.54
N GLU A 63 -9.36 23.12 -4.72
CA GLU A 63 -7.94 22.88 -5.03
C GLU A 63 -7.23 21.99 -4.01
N ARG A 64 -7.60 22.12 -2.74
CA ARG A 64 -7.06 21.32 -1.62
C ARG A 64 -8.19 20.77 -0.74
N GLU A 65 -9.27 20.34 -1.34
CA GLU A 65 -10.39 19.74 -0.60
C GLU A 65 -11.01 18.63 -1.42
N TYR A 66 -11.02 17.43 -0.84
CA TYR A 66 -11.52 16.22 -1.45
C TYR A 66 -12.48 15.53 -0.49
N ARG A 67 -13.50 14.91 -1.07
CA ARG A 67 -14.47 14.08 -0.37
C ARG A 67 -14.32 12.66 -0.83
N VAL A 68 -14.18 11.73 0.12
CA VAL A 68 -14.23 10.29 -0.14
C VAL A 68 -15.43 9.72 0.58
N ARG A 69 -16.35 9.12 -0.16
CA ARG A 69 -17.55 8.49 0.38
C ARG A 69 -17.41 6.97 0.33
N PHE A 70 -17.70 6.32 1.44
CA PHE A 70 -17.74 4.87 1.57
C PHE A 70 -19.18 4.40 1.68
N THR A 71 -19.53 3.31 0.98
CA THR A 71 -20.80 2.61 1.12
C THR A 71 -20.53 1.25 1.74
N VAL A 72 -21.02 1.03 2.96
CA VAL A 72 -20.83 -0.20 3.72
C VAL A 72 -22.15 -1.00 3.69
N GLY A 73 -22.06 -2.30 3.39
CA GLY A 73 -23.25 -3.19 3.40
C GLY A 73 -24.14 -3.13 2.15
N GLY A 74 -23.74 -2.41 1.10
CA GLY A 74 -24.30 -2.56 -0.23
C GLY A 74 -23.50 -3.61 -1.01
N ALA A 75 -24.17 -4.46 -1.78
CA ALA A 75 -23.49 -5.34 -2.71
C ALA A 75 -22.73 -4.47 -3.72
N SER A 76 -21.45 -4.24 -3.48
CA SER A 76 -20.57 -3.71 -4.50
C SER A 76 -20.44 -4.78 -5.58
N ALA A 77 -20.88 -4.45 -6.78
CA ALA A 77 -20.50 -5.19 -7.97
C ALA A 77 -18.98 -4.99 -8.19
N ALA A 78 -18.17 -5.58 -7.34
CA ALA A 78 -16.84 -5.96 -7.72
C ALA A 78 -17.03 -7.11 -8.69
N ALA A 79 -16.60 -6.92 -9.93
CA ALA A 79 -16.50 -8.02 -10.88
C ALA A 79 -15.74 -9.15 -10.19
N GLU A 80 -16.46 -10.19 -9.81
CA GLU A 80 -15.88 -11.49 -9.52
C GLU A 80 -15.31 -11.99 -10.84
N GLU A 81 -14.01 -11.76 -11.06
CA GLU A 81 -13.29 -12.71 -11.89
C GLU A 81 -13.35 -14.05 -11.17
N PRO A 82 -13.74 -15.14 -11.84
CA PRO A 82 -13.82 -16.43 -11.20
C PRO A 82 -12.42 -16.77 -10.68
N ALA A 83 -12.31 -16.90 -9.36
CA ALA A 83 -11.12 -17.40 -8.70
C ALA A 83 -10.90 -18.82 -9.22
N VAL A 84 -10.07 -18.94 -10.24
CA VAL A 84 -9.41 -20.20 -10.55
C VAL A 84 -8.55 -20.47 -9.34
N CYS A 85 -8.93 -21.46 -8.53
CA CYS A 85 -8.13 -22.00 -7.43
C CYS A 85 -6.90 -22.69 -8.02
N THR A 86 -5.94 -21.92 -8.50
CA THR A 86 -4.56 -22.39 -8.59
C THR A 86 -4.01 -22.35 -7.17
N PRO A 87 -3.33 -23.40 -6.69
CA PRO A 87 -2.65 -23.35 -5.40
C PRO A 87 -1.77 -22.12 -5.37
N ASP A 88 -2.02 -21.21 -4.44
CA ASP A 88 -1.24 -19.97 -4.32
C ASP A 88 0.22 -20.36 -4.03
N ALA A 89 1.08 -20.25 -5.02
CA ALA A 89 2.50 -20.55 -4.92
C ALA A 89 3.23 -19.58 -3.98
N ARG A 90 2.53 -18.51 -3.50
CA ARG A 90 3.07 -17.50 -2.61
C ARG A 90 2.99 -17.96 -1.15
N THR A 91 4.03 -17.68 -0.41
CA THR A 91 4.05 -17.88 1.04
C THR A 91 3.29 -16.74 1.73
N ASP A 92 2.82 -16.98 2.95
CA ASP A 92 2.31 -15.92 3.83
C ASP A 92 3.47 -15.10 4.43
N THR A 93 4.42 -14.71 3.57
CA THR A 93 5.61 -13.94 3.90
C THR A 93 5.48 -12.52 3.39
N VAL A 94 5.80 -11.57 4.24
CA VAL A 94 5.96 -10.15 3.90
C VAL A 94 7.43 -9.78 3.94
N VAL A 95 7.94 -9.14 2.88
CA VAL A 95 9.29 -8.56 2.86
C VAL A 95 9.16 -7.06 3.10
N ALA A 96 9.89 -6.53 4.10
CA ALA A 96 9.81 -5.13 4.51
C ALA A 96 11.16 -4.43 4.28
N ILE A 97 11.24 -3.59 3.26
CA ILE A 97 12.46 -2.89 2.85
C ILE A 97 12.39 -1.43 3.29
N ALA A 98 13.17 -1.09 4.31
CA ALA A 98 13.17 0.23 4.95
C ALA A 98 14.29 1.16 4.45
N ALA A 99 15.34 0.60 3.83
CA ALA A 99 16.50 1.33 3.36
C ALA A 99 16.80 0.97 1.90
N ASP A 100 17.67 1.72 1.27
CA ASP A 100 18.24 1.42 -0.06
C ASP A 100 19.50 0.55 0.02
N THR A 101 19.82 0.08 1.24
CA THR A 101 20.93 -0.81 1.55
C THR A 101 20.46 -2.00 2.39
N MET A 102 21.16 -3.13 2.31
CA MET A 102 20.94 -4.30 3.14
C MET A 102 22.02 -4.37 4.23
N GLY A 103 21.58 -4.45 5.49
CA GLY A 103 22.48 -4.47 6.65
C GLY A 103 23.15 -3.14 6.96
N GLU A 104 23.97 -3.12 8.00
CA GLU A 104 24.76 -1.98 8.43
C GLU A 104 26.22 -2.17 8.01
N GLY A 105 26.88 -1.13 7.49
CA GLY A 105 28.29 -1.23 7.04
C GLY A 105 28.56 -0.33 5.83
N ALA A 106 29.40 -0.82 4.91
CA ALA A 106 29.74 -0.07 3.71
C ALA A 106 28.52 0.09 2.79
N GLU A 107 28.17 1.33 2.45
CA GLU A 107 26.99 1.67 1.65
C GLU A 107 26.95 0.97 0.29
N GLU A 108 28.08 0.97 -0.44
CA GLU A 108 28.19 0.31 -1.75
C GLU A 108 27.92 -1.20 -1.66
N LEU A 109 28.45 -1.84 -0.60
CA LEU A 109 28.21 -3.26 -0.35
C LEU A 109 26.72 -3.48 -0.03
N GLY A 110 26.13 -2.65 0.84
CA GLY A 110 24.72 -2.74 1.21
C GLY A 110 23.78 -2.61 0.00
N LYS A 111 24.06 -1.69 -0.93
CA LYS A 111 23.32 -1.55 -2.20
C LYS A 111 23.45 -2.78 -3.10
N THR A 112 24.66 -3.32 -3.20
CA THR A 112 24.93 -4.53 -3.97
C THR A 112 24.19 -5.74 -3.39
N LEU A 113 24.22 -5.90 -2.06
CA LEU A 113 23.55 -7.00 -1.37
C LEU A 113 22.03 -6.89 -1.51
N LEU A 114 21.47 -5.70 -1.38
CA LEU A 114 20.01 -5.51 -1.52
C LEU A 114 19.53 -5.81 -2.94
N LYS A 115 20.28 -5.39 -3.96
CA LYS A 115 20.00 -5.75 -5.36
C LYS A 115 20.04 -7.27 -5.56
N ALA A 116 21.06 -7.93 -5.04
CA ALA A 116 21.18 -9.38 -5.11
C ALA A 116 20.05 -10.08 -4.35
N PHE A 117 19.61 -9.55 -3.22
CA PHE A 117 18.48 -10.06 -2.45
C PHE A 117 17.18 -9.98 -3.27
N VAL A 118 16.86 -8.81 -3.85
CA VAL A 118 15.64 -8.64 -4.66
C VAL A 118 15.67 -9.57 -5.89
N PHE A 119 16.81 -9.65 -6.58
CA PHE A 119 17.00 -10.61 -7.68
C PHE A 119 16.80 -12.05 -7.19
N SER A 120 17.34 -12.41 -6.04
CA SER A 120 17.20 -13.78 -5.49
C SER A 120 15.75 -14.13 -5.18
N LEU A 121 14.90 -13.16 -4.84
CA LEU A 121 13.45 -13.40 -4.66
C LEU A 121 12.82 -13.89 -5.97
N THR A 122 13.21 -13.35 -7.13
CA THR A 122 12.66 -13.77 -8.44
C THR A 122 13.01 -15.22 -8.78
N GLN A 123 13.99 -15.81 -8.12
CA GLN A 123 14.49 -17.18 -8.37
C GLN A 123 13.97 -18.20 -7.35
N GLN A 124 13.13 -17.79 -6.40
CA GLN A 124 12.57 -18.69 -5.41
C GLN A 124 11.37 -19.46 -5.97
N GLU A 125 11.22 -20.71 -5.58
CA GLU A 125 10.02 -21.51 -5.90
C GLU A 125 8.76 -20.96 -5.21
N LYS A 126 8.92 -20.34 -4.05
CA LYS A 126 7.86 -19.73 -3.28
C LYS A 126 8.12 -18.24 -3.09
N LEU A 127 7.29 -17.43 -3.68
CA LEU A 127 7.41 -15.98 -3.64
C LEU A 127 6.78 -15.40 -2.37
N PRO A 128 7.23 -14.22 -1.89
CA PRO A 128 6.53 -13.51 -0.84
C PRO A 128 5.17 -13.03 -1.36
N LYS A 129 4.19 -12.91 -0.46
CA LYS A 129 2.88 -12.36 -0.78
C LYS A 129 2.93 -10.86 -1.06
N THR A 130 3.72 -10.14 -0.28
CA THR A 130 3.79 -8.67 -0.34
C THR A 130 5.22 -8.21 -0.08
N ILE A 131 5.66 -7.20 -0.82
CA ILE A 131 6.89 -6.45 -0.54
C ILE A 131 6.51 -5.01 -0.20
N LEU A 132 6.95 -4.55 0.97
CA LEU A 132 6.68 -3.23 1.52
C LEU A 132 7.93 -2.35 1.40
N PHE A 133 7.78 -1.15 0.84
CA PHE A 133 8.85 -0.17 0.73
C PHE A 133 8.48 1.08 1.53
N TYR A 134 9.35 1.48 2.46
CA TYR A 134 9.18 2.70 3.26
C TYR A 134 10.54 3.30 3.62
N ASN A 135 10.54 4.54 4.14
CA ASN A 135 11.75 5.32 4.39
C ASN A 135 12.66 5.34 3.14
N GLY A 136 13.97 5.14 3.26
CA GLY A 136 14.91 5.06 2.15
C GLY A 136 14.57 4.01 1.09
N GLY A 137 13.90 2.91 1.47
CA GLY A 137 13.43 1.89 0.54
C GLY A 137 12.44 2.40 -0.52
N ALA A 138 11.76 3.53 -0.29
CA ALA A 138 10.85 4.12 -1.27
C ALA A 138 11.54 4.51 -2.59
N HIS A 139 12.84 4.79 -2.58
CA HIS A 139 13.61 5.07 -3.79
C HIS A 139 13.66 3.88 -4.75
N LEU A 140 13.56 2.67 -4.23
CA LEU A 140 13.75 1.44 -5.01
C LEU A 140 12.61 1.12 -5.97
N THR A 141 11.43 1.69 -5.73
CA THR A 141 10.24 1.54 -6.60
C THR A 141 10.09 2.69 -7.59
N CYS A 142 11.01 3.64 -7.57
CA CYS A 142 10.95 4.88 -8.36
C CYS A 142 11.91 4.86 -9.55
N GLU A 143 11.71 5.83 -10.44
CA GLU A 143 12.55 6.05 -11.60
C GLU A 143 14.04 6.13 -11.25
N GLY A 144 14.87 5.44 -12.02
CA GLY A 144 16.32 5.35 -11.81
C GLY A 144 16.77 4.23 -10.87
N SER A 145 15.84 3.50 -10.25
CA SER A 145 16.19 2.34 -9.42
C SER A 145 16.74 1.19 -10.27
N PRO A 146 17.86 0.59 -9.86
CA PRO A 146 18.45 -0.56 -10.56
C PRO A 146 17.67 -1.87 -10.33
N MET A 147 16.61 -1.85 -9.53
CA MET A 147 15.81 -3.02 -9.16
C MET A 147 14.46 -3.10 -9.88
N LEU A 148 14.10 -2.09 -10.70
CA LEU A 148 12.78 -2.00 -11.33
C LEU A 148 12.43 -3.23 -12.17
N GLU A 149 13.39 -3.79 -12.91
CA GLU A 149 13.15 -4.95 -13.75
C GLU A 149 12.86 -6.21 -12.92
N ASP A 150 13.61 -6.44 -11.83
CA ASP A 150 13.36 -7.56 -10.93
C ASP A 150 12.02 -7.42 -10.21
N LEU A 151 11.68 -6.19 -9.79
CA LEU A 151 10.38 -5.91 -9.16
C LEU A 151 9.21 -6.13 -10.12
N LYS A 152 9.35 -5.78 -11.41
CA LYS A 152 8.33 -6.06 -12.43
C LYS A 152 8.10 -7.56 -12.61
N VAL A 153 9.16 -8.37 -12.58
CA VAL A 153 9.04 -9.82 -12.62
C VAL A 153 8.22 -10.32 -11.43
N LEU A 154 8.55 -9.86 -10.21
CA LEU A 154 7.82 -10.24 -9.01
C LEU A 154 6.34 -9.80 -9.04
N GLU A 155 6.06 -8.59 -9.52
CA GLU A 155 4.68 -8.09 -9.67
C GLU A 155 3.89 -8.91 -10.71
N ALA A 156 4.51 -9.27 -11.83
CA ALA A 156 3.91 -10.11 -12.87
C ALA A 156 3.56 -11.52 -12.35
N GLU A 157 4.35 -12.04 -11.42
CA GLU A 157 4.08 -13.31 -10.70
C GLU A 157 3.07 -13.14 -9.55
N GLY A 158 2.46 -11.97 -9.42
CA GLY A 158 1.40 -11.68 -8.46
C GLY A 158 1.86 -11.24 -7.06
N VAL A 159 3.13 -10.92 -6.88
CA VAL A 159 3.62 -10.33 -5.62
C VAL A 159 3.09 -8.90 -5.49
N GLU A 160 2.44 -8.58 -4.38
CA GLU A 160 1.94 -7.24 -4.12
C GLU A 160 3.09 -6.31 -3.74
N ILE A 161 3.29 -5.23 -4.48
CA ILE A 161 4.34 -4.24 -4.21
C ILE A 161 3.71 -2.95 -3.71
N LEU A 162 4.07 -2.54 -2.49
CA LEU A 162 3.48 -1.39 -1.80
C LEU A 162 4.55 -0.41 -1.34
N THR A 163 4.40 0.87 -1.71
CA THR A 163 5.32 1.95 -1.31
C THR A 163 4.62 2.99 -0.46
N CYS A 164 5.24 3.37 0.66
CA CYS A 164 4.69 4.34 1.60
C CYS A 164 4.55 5.73 0.97
N GLY A 165 3.32 6.24 0.87
CA GLY A 165 3.02 7.55 0.29
C GLY A 165 3.66 8.70 1.05
N THR A 166 3.72 8.63 2.39
CA THR A 166 4.42 9.63 3.20
C THR A 166 5.91 9.73 2.83
N CYS A 167 6.55 8.57 2.58
CA CYS A 167 7.97 8.55 2.19
C CYS A 167 8.15 9.09 0.76
N LEU A 168 7.30 8.69 -0.18
CA LEU A 168 7.32 9.24 -1.53
C LEU A 168 7.18 10.77 -1.53
N ASN A 169 6.26 11.29 -0.72
CA ASN A 169 6.07 12.73 -0.59
C ASN A 169 7.28 13.42 0.04
N PHE A 170 7.83 12.86 1.11
CA PHE A 170 9.00 13.42 1.81
C PHE A 170 10.22 13.55 0.90
N TYR A 171 10.47 12.53 0.07
CA TYR A 171 11.60 12.50 -0.86
C TYR A 171 11.29 13.14 -2.23
N GLY A 172 10.10 13.68 -2.46
CA GLY A 172 9.70 14.24 -3.76
C GLY A 172 9.62 13.20 -4.88
N LEU A 173 9.21 11.97 -4.56
CA LEU A 173 9.20 10.81 -5.46
C LEU A 173 7.80 10.43 -5.95
N THR A 174 6.75 11.14 -5.56
CA THR A 174 5.36 10.76 -5.84
C THR A 174 5.12 10.53 -7.34
N GLU A 175 5.58 11.44 -8.19
CA GLU A 175 5.44 11.34 -9.65
C GLU A 175 6.45 10.38 -10.31
N LYS A 176 7.44 9.92 -9.54
CA LYS A 176 8.51 9.04 -10.00
C LYS A 176 8.26 7.56 -9.71
N LEU A 177 7.18 7.21 -9.04
CA LEU A 177 6.82 5.82 -8.80
C LEU A 177 6.63 5.08 -10.14
N ARG A 178 7.30 3.94 -10.32
CA ARG A 178 7.30 3.15 -11.56
C ARG A 178 6.79 1.73 -11.39
N ILE A 179 6.70 1.25 -10.15
CA ILE A 179 6.27 -0.11 -9.86
C ILE A 179 5.47 -0.17 -8.57
N GLY A 180 4.47 -1.03 -8.53
CA GLY A 180 3.60 -1.20 -7.39
C GLY A 180 2.62 -0.05 -7.18
N THR A 181 2.07 0.05 -5.99
CA THR A 181 1.06 1.04 -5.64
C THR A 181 1.39 1.77 -4.35
N VAL A 182 0.89 3.01 -4.22
CA VAL A 182 1.06 3.80 -3.01
C VAL A 182 0.25 3.20 -1.86
N THR A 183 0.85 3.15 -0.68
CA THR A 183 0.21 2.70 0.55
C THR A 183 0.47 3.65 1.72
N ASN A 184 -0.06 3.34 2.88
CA ASN A 184 0.12 4.11 4.10
C ASN A 184 0.63 3.24 5.26
N MET A 185 1.06 3.88 6.35
CA MET A 185 1.63 3.17 7.51
C MET A 185 0.62 2.24 8.19
N TYR A 186 -0.67 2.54 8.13
CA TYR A 186 -1.68 1.65 8.69
C TYR A 186 -1.70 0.30 7.94
N VAL A 187 -1.72 0.34 6.60
CA VAL A 187 -1.70 -0.88 5.76
C VAL A 187 -0.38 -1.62 5.91
N ILE A 188 0.76 -0.90 5.98
CA ILE A 188 2.07 -1.50 6.24
C ILE A 188 2.05 -2.29 7.55
N ALA A 189 1.59 -1.66 8.63
CA ALA A 189 1.48 -2.33 9.93
C ALA A 189 0.51 -3.52 9.90
N GLU A 190 -0.66 -3.38 9.27
CA GLU A 190 -1.64 -4.45 9.11
C GLU A 190 -1.05 -5.65 8.36
N LYS A 191 -0.33 -5.40 7.25
CA LYS A 191 0.34 -6.48 6.48
C LYS A 191 1.41 -7.19 7.29
N MET A 192 2.23 -6.45 8.04
CA MET A 192 3.28 -7.02 8.88
C MET A 192 2.72 -7.84 10.04
N LEU A 193 1.66 -7.34 10.71
CA LEU A 193 1.06 -8.01 11.87
C LEU A 193 0.27 -9.28 11.50
N ASN A 194 -0.28 -9.32 10.28
CA ASN A 194 -1.06 -10.46 9.79
C ASN A 194 -0.23 -11.44 8.94
N ALA A 195 1.06 -11.19 8.77
CA ALA A 195 1.95 -12.11 8.04
C ALA A 195 2.33 -13.30 8.90
N GLY A 196 2.41 -14.48 8.28
CA GLY A 196 2.98 -15.67 8.92
C GLY A 196 4.49 -15.53 9.14
N ASN A 197 5.16 -14.75 8.30
CA ASN A 197 6.57 -14.43 8.43
C ASN A 197 6.88 -13.03 7.87
N VAL A 198 7.76 -12.28 8.54
CA VAL A 198 8.24 -10.97 8.08
C VAL A 198 9.75 -11.03 7.93
N VAL A 199 10.22 -10.80 6.69
CA VAL A 199 11.65 -10.70 6.36
C VAL A 199 12.01 -9.22 6.22
N LYS A 200 13.02 -8.79 6.94
CA LYS A 200 13.54 -7.43 6.89
C LYS A 200 15.04 -7.49 6.60
N PRO A 201 15.43 -7.28 5.33
CA PRO A 201 16.82 -7.33 4.91
C PRO A 201 17.68 -6.17 5.41
#